data_30abac1fb446bf06548c3f92fe74dc85
#
_entry.id   30abac1fb446bf06548c3f92fe74dc85
#
_cell.length_a   1.000
_cell.length_b   1.000
_cell.length_c   1.000
_cell.angle_alpha   90.00
_cell.angle_beta   90.00
_cell.angle_gamma   90.00
#
_symmetry.space_group_name_H-M   'P 1'
#
loop_
_entity.id
_entity.type
_entity.pdbx_description
1 polymer ?
#
loop_
_entity_poly.entity_id
_entity_poly.type
_entity_poly.pdbx_seq_one_letter_code
_entity_poly.pdbx_strand_id
1 'polypeptide(L)'
;MSLNLVPAGKSLPEDIYVIIEIPQNADPIKYEVDKDSGAIFVDRFMSTPMFYPCNYGYVNATLSLDGDPVDVLVPTPYPLLAGSVIRCRPVGVLKMTDESGEDAKIVAVPHSKLTKQYDHIQDVNDLPELLKAQIQHFFERYKELEAGKWVKVEGWGDKAAAEAEIKTSAERYAAK
;
A
#
# COMPACT_ATOMS: atom_id res chain seq x y z
N MET A 1 4.44 9.56 20.46
CA MET A 1 4.27 8.11 20.20
C MET A 1 4.85 7.80 18.82
N SER A 2 5.69 6.77 18.73
CA SER A 2 6.37 6.49 17.46
C SER A 2 5.61 5.45 16.64
N LEU A 3 5.35 5.74 15.38
CA LEU A 3 4.75 4.80 14.42
C LEU A 3 5.67 3.57 14.20
N ASN A 4 6.96 3.70 14.49
CA ASN A 4 7.92 2.60 14.39
C ASN A 4 7.66 1.45 15.37
N LEU A 5 6.82 1.68 16.40
CA LEU A 5 6.46 0.67 17.39
C LEU A 5 5.19 -0.12 17.00
N VAL A 6 4.53 0.23 15.91
CA VAL A 6 3.35 -0.47 15.44
C VAL A 6 3.76 -1.86 14.93
N PRO A 7 3.16 -2.95 15.40
CA PRO A 7 3.47 -4.28 14.87
C PRO A 7 2.92 -4.45 13.45
N ALA A 8 3.46 -5.42 12.73
CA ALA A 8 3.03 -5.71 11.35
C ALA A 8 1.56 -6.16 11.25
N GLY A 9 1.03 -6.76 12.28
CA GLY A 9 -0.35 -7.24 12.30
C GLY A 9 -0.63 -8.13 13.49
N LYS A 10 -1.87 -8.61 13.55
CA LYS A 10 -2.28 -9.60 14.57
C LYS A 10 -1.87 -11.02 14.20
N SER A 11 -1.94 -11.35 12.92
CA SER A 11 -1.61 -12.69 12.42
C SER A 11 -1.22 -12.59 10.95
N LEU A 12 0.08 -12.57 10.69
CA LEU A 12 0.57 -12.48 9.32
C LEU A 12 0.45 -13.82 8.60
N PRO A 13 0.12 -13.80 7.31
CA PRO A 13 -0.11 -12.64 6.45
C PRO A 13 -1.59 -12.21 6.35
N GLU A 14 -2.53 -12.86 7.03
CA GLU A 14 -3.97 -12.69 6.82
C GLU A 14 -4.57 -11.47 7.51
N ASP A 15 -3.94 -10.99 8.57
CA ASP A 15 -4.47 -9.96 9.46
C ASP A 15 -3.36 -8.94 9.77
N ILE A 16 -3.35 -7.86 9.01
CA ILE A 16 -2.26 -6.88 8.99
C ILE A 16 -2.69 -5.53 9.56
N TYR A 17 -1.71 -4.76 10.01
CA TYR A 17 -1.88 -3.34 10.33
C TYR A 17 -1.22 -2.50 9.25
N VAL A 18 -1.97 -1.54 8.71
CA VAL A 18 -1.46 -0.61 7.69
C VAL A 18 -1.34 0.77 8.32
N ILE A 19 -0.15 1.34 8.29
CA ILE A 19 0.10 2.72 8.67
C ILE A 19 -0.19 3.58 7.44
N ILE A 20 -1.16 4.48 7.54
CA ILE A 20 -1.56 5.33 6.43
C ILE A 20 -0.63 6.54 6.34
N GLU A 21 -0.07 6.76 5.17
CA GLU A 21 0.76 7.93 4.86
C GLU A 21 0.01 8.95 4.02
N ILE A 22 -0.76 8.49 3.04
CA ILE A 22 -1.46 9.35 2.09
C ILE A 22 -2.96 8.99 2.08
N PRO A 23 -3.85 9.94 2.45
CA PRO A 23 -5.29 9.69 2.37
C PRO A 23 -5.76 9.52 0.93
N GLN A 24 -6.80 8.70 0.73
CA GLN A 24 -7.41 8.56 -0.60
C GLN A 24 -7.96 9.90 -1.09
N ASN A 25 -7.83 10.14 -2.38
CA ASN A 25 -8.34 11.33 -3.07
C ASN A 25 -7.75 12.66 -2.52
N ALA A 26 -6.62 12.59 -1.81
CA ALA A 26 -5.94 13.79 -1.33
C ALA A 26 -5.20 14.50 -2.47
N ASP A 27 -4.83 15.76 -2.23
CA ASP A 27 -4.00 16.51 -3.17
C ASP A 27 -2.71 15.76 -3.52
N PRO A 28 -2.09 16.04 -4.67
CA PRO A 28 -0.92 15.31 -5.15
C PRO A 28 0.36 15.61 -4.36
N ILE A 29 0.35 15.27 -3.09
CA ILE A 29 1.47 15.41 -2.17
C ILE A 29 1.87 14.01 -1.70
N LYS A 30 3.14 13.66 -1.83
CA LYS A 30 3.66 12.42 -1.27
C LYS A 30 4.14 12.66 0.16
N TYR A 31 3.48 11.99 1.10
CA TYR A 31 3.90 11.94 2.49
C TYR A 31 4.59 10.61 2.78
N GLU A 32 5.54 10.64 3.68
CA GLU A 32 6.28 9.46 4.09
C GLU A 32 6.59 9.52 5.60
N VAL A 33 6.45 8.39 6.27
CA VAL A 33 6.88 8.26 7.66
C VAL A 33 8.40 8.12 7.69
N ASP A 34 9.06 9.06 8.34
CA ASP A 34 10.50 8.98 8.59
C ASP A 34 10.80 7.90 9.63
N LYS A 35 11.60 6.91 9.26
CA LYS A 35 11.86 5.74 10.11
C LYS A 35 12.70 6.07 11.34
N ASP A 36 13.45 7.15 11.32
CA ASP A 36 14.27 7.55 12.47
C ASP A 36 13.43 8.26 13.54
N SER A 37 12.59 9.21 13.13
CA SER A 37 11.78 10.01 14.05
C SER A 37 10.37 9.46 14.28
N GLY A 38 9.83 8.68 13.34
CA GLY A 38 8.43 8.22 13.34
C GLY A 38 7.44 9.33 12.97
N ALA A 39 7.92 10.47 12.50
CA ALA A 39 7.07 11.59 12.07
C ALA A 39 6.72 11.48 10.59
N ILE A 40 5.60 12.11 10.19
CA ILE A 40 5.19 12.17 8.78
C ILE A 40 5.84 13.39 8.14
N PHE A 41 6.62 13.14 7.08
CA PHE A 41 7.30 14.17 6.33
C PHE A 41 6.61 14.38 4.99
N VAL A 42 6.63 15.61 4.50
CA VAL A 42 6.35 15.87 3.08
C VAL A 42 7.59 15.42 2.32
N ASP A 43 7.47 14.32 1.59
CA ASP A 43 8.57 13.81 0.77
C ASP A 43 8.74 14.67 -0.49
N ARG A 44 7.65 14.85 -1.24
CA ARG A 44 7.65 15.68 -2.45
C ARG A 44 6.25 16.02 -2.90
N PHE A 45 6.14 17.04 -3.75
CA PHE A 45 4.92 17.30 -4.51
C PHE A 45 4.99 16.47 -5.80
N MET A 46 3.90 15.80 -6.14
CA MET A 46 3.85 15.01 -7.36
C MET A 46 3.83 15.93 -8.59
N SER A 47 4.53 15.52 -9.66
CA SER A 47 4.59 16.30 -10.89
C SER A 47 3.30 16.24 -11.70
N THR A 48 2.57 15.14 -11.62
CA THR A 48 1.26 15.01 -12.24
C THR A 48 0.15 15.52 -11.30
N PRO A 49 -0.96 16.05 -11.81
CA PRO A 49 -2.11 16.44 -10.97
C PRO A 49 -2.99 15.25 -10.61
N MET A 50 -2.40 14.09 -10.38
CA MET A 50 -3.09 12.87 -10.02
C MET A 50 -3.16 12.69 -8.51
N PHE A 51 -4.18 12.00 -8.02
CA PHE A 51 -4.30 11.64 -6.62
C PHE A 51 -4.40 10.12 -6.47
N TYR A 52 -4.00 9.61 -5.31
CA TYR A 52 -4.09 8.18 -5.00
C TYR A 52 -5.56 7.77 -4.92
N PRO A 53 -5.98 6.70 -5.63
CA PRO A 53 -7.39 6.27 -5.64
C PRO A 53 -7.82 5.54 -4.36
N CYS A 54 -6.87 5.14 -3.52
CA CYS A 54 -7.10 4.53 -2.21
C CYS A 54 -6.20 5.19 -1.18
N ASN A 55 -6.52 5.02 0.11
CA ASN A 55 -5.52 5.34 1.13
C ASN A 55 -4.27 4.51 0.87
N TYR A 56 -3.11 5.11 1.06
CA TYR A 56 -1.83 4.50 0.74
C TYR A 56 -0.93 4.54 1.97
N GLY A 57 -0.30 3.42 2.25
CA GLY A 57 0.59 3.30 3.39
C GLY A 57 1.43 2.05 3.31
N TYR A 58 1.84 1.52 4.44
CA TYR A 58 2.77 0.40 4.49
C TYR A 58 2.53 -0.48 5.72
N VAL A 59 3.07 -1.69 5.67
CA VAL A 59 3.13 -2.60 6.81
C VAL A 59 4.49 -2.46 7.47
N ASN A 60 4.51 -2.08 8.75
CA ASN A 60 5.76 -1.95 9.50
C ASN A 60 6.43 -3.31 9.71
N ALA A 61 7.73 -3.31 9.98
CA ALA A 61 8.52 -4.53 10.17
C ALA A 61 8.45 -5.50 8.97
N THR A 62 8.41 -4.95 7.77
CA THR A 62 8.52 -5.68 6.50
C THR A 62 9.60 -5.04 5.63
N LEU A 63 10.15 -5.80 4.69
CA LEU A 63 11.19 -5.33 3.78
C LEU A 63 10.96 -5.92 2.39
N SER A 64 10.59 -5.07 1.46
CA SER A 64 10.45 -5.41 0.03
C SER A 64 11.80 -5.41 -0.69
N LEU A 65 11.81 -5.89 -1.93
CA LEU A 65 13.04 -6.00 -2.73
C LEU A 65 13.65 -4.65 -3.09
N ASP A 66 12.85 -3.58 -3.09
CA ASP A 66 13.33 -2.21 -3.32
C ASP A 66 13.97 -1.57 -2.07
N GLY A 67 13.98 -2.26 -0.95
CA GLY A 67 14.56 -1.79 0.31
C GLY A 67 13.61 -1.09 1.26
N ASP A 68 12.36 -0.89 0.85
CA ASP A 68 11.32 -0.22 1.62
C ASP A 68 10.32 -1.24 2.23
N PRO A 69 9.52 -0.85 3.22
CA PRO A 69 8.42 -1.68 3.70
C PRO A 69 7.41 -1.98 2.60
N VAL A 70 6.61 -3.02 2.78
CA VAL A 70 5.54 -3.40 1.84
C VAL A 70 4.50 -2.29 1.79
N ASP A 71 4.24 -1.78 0.59
CA ASP A 71 3.22 -0.77 0.32
C ASP A 71 1.83 -1.39 0.19
N VAL A 72 0.83 -0.71 0.76
CA VAL A 72 -0.55 -1.18 0.78
C VAL A 72 -1.52 -0.08 0.40
N LEU A 73 -2.47 -0.41 -0.48
CA LEU A 73 -3.62 0.42 -0.84
C LEU A 73 -4.84 -0.08 -0.09
N VAL A 74 -5.54 0.82 0.58
CA VAL A 74 -6.73 0.48 1.38
C VAL A 74 -7.91 1.33 0.94
N PRO A 75 -8.89 0.74 0.20
CA PRO A 75 -10.13 1.45 -0.09
C PRO A 75 -11.00 1.54 1.16
N THR A 76 -11.56 2.72 1.41
CA THR A 76 -12.46 2.99 2.53
C THR A 76 -13.60 3.91 2.09
N PRO A 77 -14.73 3.96 2.86
CA PRO A 77 -15.82 4.87 2.52
C PRO A 77 -15.44 6.35 2.58
N TYR A 78 -14.49 6.69 3.45
CA TYR A 78 -14.00 8.06 3.66
C TYR A 78 -12.48 8.06 3.73
N PRO A 79 -11.81 9.16 3.34
CA PRO A 79 -10.37 9.27 3.48
C PRO A 79 -9.94 9.10 4.95
N LEU A 80 -8.87 8.35 5.16
CA LEU A 80 -8.29 8.15 6.48
C LEU A 80 -7.28 9.25 6.80
N LEU A 81 -7.13 9.55 8.08
CA LEU A 81 -6.13 10.50 8.56
C LEU A 81 -4.72 9.91 8.36
N ALA A 82 -3.82 10.72 7.81
CA ALA A 82 -2.41 10.33 7.73
C ALA A 82 -1.84 10.10 9.14
N GLY A 83 -1.12 8.99 9.32
CA GLY A 83 -0.60 8.55 10.61
C GLY A 83 -1.54 7.62 11.38
N SER A 84 -2.77 7.42 10.92
CA SER A 84 -3.65 6.41 11.53
C SER A 84 -3.24 5.00 11.12
N VAL A 85 -3.58 4.04 11.96
CA VAL A 85 -3.32 2.61 11.73
C VAL A 85 -4.66 1.92 11.53
N ILE A 86 -4.81 1.20 10.44
CA ILE A 86 -6.02 0.45 10.14
C ILE A 86 -5.74 -1.04 10.05
N ARG A 87 -6.58 -1.84 10.70
CA ARG A 87 -6.54 -3.30 10.60
C ARG A 87 -7.20 -3.74 9.31
N CYS A 88 -6.48 -4.53 8.52
CA CYS A 88 -6.88 -4.94 7.18
C CYS A 88 -6.63 -6.43 6.94
N ARG A 89 -7.23 -6.93 5.88
CA ARG A 89 -6.91 -8.23 5.31
C ARG A 89 -6.55 -8.07 3.82
N PRO A 90 -5.45 -8.67 3.35
CA PRO A 90 -5.04 -8.56 1.95
C PRO A 90 -5.97 -9.34 1.03
N VAL A 91 -6.21 -8.81 -0.18
CA VAL A 91 -7.08 -9.43 -1.18
C VAL A 91 -6.44 -9.55 -2.56
N GLY A 92 -5.37 -8.81 -2.81
CA GLY A 92 -4.68 -8.86 -4.09
C GLY A 92 -3.39 -8.06 -4.10
N VAL A 93 -2.66 -8.13 -5.20
CA VAL A 93 -1.40 -7.42 -5.38
C VAL A 93 -1.24 -6.98 -6.83
N LEU A 94 -0.84 -5.72 -7.02
CA LEU A 94 -0.40 -5.22 -8.32
C LEU A 94 1.11 -5.38 -8.40
N LYS A 95 1.58 -6.20 -9.34
CA LYS A 95 2.99 -6.42 -9.59
C LYS A 95 3.50 -5.43 -10.61
N MET A 96 4.59 -4.75 -10.29
CA MET A 96 5.18 -3.75 -11.16
C MET A 96 6.70 -3.70 -10.98
N THR A 97 7.36 -3.07 -11.93
CA THR A 97 8.80 -2.79 -11.90
C THR A 97 9.00 -1.31 -12.20
N ASP A 98 9.93 -0.69 -11.53
CA ASP A 98 10.33 0.68 -11.80
C ASP A 98 11.87 0.80 -11.84
N GLU A 99 12.39 2.03 -11.90
CA GLU A 99 13.82 2.29 -11.96
C GLU A 99 14.59 1.74 -10.74
N SER A 100 13.91 1.47 -9.64
CA SER A 100 14.51 0.89 -8.42
C SER A 100 14.39 -0.63 -8.34
N GLY A 101 13.69 -1.27 -9.28
CA GLY A 101 13.52 -2.72 -9.36
C GLY A 101 12.09 -3.19 -9.17
N GLU A 102 11.93 -4.45 -8.76
CA GLU A 102 10.62 -5.02 -8.50
C GLU A 102 9.92 -4.32 -7.36
N ASP A 103 8.65 -4.00 -7.57
CA ASP A 103 7.79 -3.34 -6.63
C ASP A 103 6.41 -4.00 -6.65
N ALA A 104 5.81 -4.14 -5.49
CA ALA A 104 4.49 -4.76 -5.37
C ALA A 104 3.60 -3.83 -4.53
N LYS A 105 2.39 -3.59 -5.00
CA LYS A 105 1.39 -2.81 -4.27
C LYS A 105 0.28 -3.74 -3.82
N ILE A 106 0.25 -4.04 -2.53
CA ILE A 106 -0.82 -4.85 -1.94
C ILE A 106 -2.11 -4.04 -1.95
N VAL A 107 -3.23 -4.69 -2.24
CA VAL A 107 -4.56 -4.15 -1.96
C VAL A 107 -5.14 -4.93 -0.79
N ALA A 108 -5.51 -4.22 0.26
CA ALA A 108 -6.11 -4.79 1.44
C ALA A 108 -7.40 -4.02 1.78
N VAL A 109 -8.38 -4.73 2.31
CA VAL A 109 -9.67 -4.13 2.71
C VAL A 109 -9.79 -4.09 4.23
N PRO A 110 -10.59 -3.16 4.78
CA PRO A 110 -10.80 -3.10 6.22
C PRO A 110 -11.29 -4.44 6.79
N HIS A 111 -10.73 -4.83 7.91
CA HIS A 111 -11.13 -6.04 8.62
C HIS A 111 -12.61 -5.98 9.04
N SER A 112 -13.31 -7.12 9.03
CA SER A 112 -14.73 -7.21 9.36
C SER A 112 -15.10 -6.72 10.78
N LYS A 113 -14.12 -6.62 11.67
CA LYS A 113 -14.28 -6.01 13.00
C LYS A 113 -14.54 -4.50 12.93
N LEU A 114 -14.06 -3.84 11.88
CA LEU A 114 -14.25 -2.40 11.68
C LEU A 114 -15.51 -2.08 10.90
N THR A 115 -15.81 -2.86 9.87
CA THR A 115 -16.98 -2.70 9.02
C THR A 115 -17.27 -3.98 8.26
N LYS A 116 -18.55 -4.22 7.98
CA LYS A 116 -19.01 -5.34 7.16
C LYS A 116 -19.07 -5.00 5.66
N GLN A 117 -18.86 -3.75 5.30
CA GLN A 117 -19.03 -3.28 3.92
C GLN A 117 -18.10 -3.95 2.91
N TYR A 118 -16.96 -4.48 3.35
CA TYR A 118 -15.97 -5.12 2.48
C TYR A 118 -15.92 -6.64 2.63
N ASP A 119 -16.84 -7.23 3.40
CA ASP A 119 -16.83 -8.69 3.67
C ASP A 119 -17.01 -9.54 2.40
N HIS A 120 -17.70 -9.01 1.39
CA HIS A 120 -17.88 -9.67 0.10
C HIS A 120 -16.61 -9.69 -0.77
N ILE A 121 -15.61 -8.90 -0.43
CA ILE A 121 -14.32 -8.85 -1.15
C ILE A 121 -13.37 -9.82 -0.46
N GLN A 122 -13.19 -10.98 -1.07
CA GLN A 122 -12.32 -12.05 -0.56
C GLN A 122 -11.07 -12.25 -1.42
N ASP A 123 -11.12 -11.84 -2.68
CA ASP A 123 -10.02 -12.00 -3.62
C ASP A 123 -9.99 -10.82 -4.60
N VAL A 124 -8.92 -10.70 -5.37
CA VAL A 124 -8.67 -9.62 -6.32
C VAL A 124 -9.82 -9.42 -7.31
N ASN A 125 -10.43 -10.51 -7.77
CA ASN A 125 -11.55 -10.45 -8.72
C ASN A 125 -12.85 -9.93 -8.12
N ASP A 126 -12.94 -9.86 -6.79
CA ASP A 126 -14.10 -9.27 -6.11
C ASP A 126 -14.01 -7.74 -6.01
N LEU A 127 -12.82 -7.17 -6.27
CA LEU A 127 -12.67 -5.72 -6.33
C LEU A 127 -13.43 -5.15 -7.53
N PRO A 128 -14.05 -3.96 -7.39
CA PRO A 128 -14.68 -3.29 -8.53
C PRO A 128 -13.70 -3.12 -9.68
N GLU A 129 -14.13 -3.46 -10.90
CA GLU A 129 -13.27 -3.38 -12.09
C GLU A 129 -12.74 -1.98 -12.32
N LEU A 130 -13.58 -0.95 -12.11
CA LEU A 130 -13.15 0.44 -12.25
C LEU A 130 -12.06 0.80 -11.23
N LEU A 131 -12.18 0.33 -10.00
CA LEU A 131 -11.16 0.59 -8.97
C LEU A 131 -9.82 -0.04 -9.35
N LYS A 132 -9.82 -1.30 -9.81
CA LYS A 132 -8.59 -1.95 -10.30
C LYS A 132 -7.97 -1.17 -11.46
N ALA A 133 -8.80 -0.75 -12.40
CA ALA A 133 -8.34 0.06 -13.54
C ALA A 133 -7.74 1.40 -13.09
N GLN A 134 -8.35 2.07 -12.12
CA GLN A 134 -7.84 3.33 -11.57
C GLN A 134 -6.51 3.14 -10.84
N ILE A 135 -6.38 2.09 -10.06
CA ILE A 135 -5.13 1.76 -9.35
C ILE A 135 -4.02 1.52 -10.37
N GLN A 136 -4.27 0.69 -11.36
CA GLN A 136 -3.28 0.39 -12.40
C GLN A 136 -2.90 1.64 -13.19
N HIS A 137 -3.87 2.41 -13.64
CA HIS A 137 -3.65 3.66 -14.37
C HIS A 137 -2.84 4.66 -13.53
N PHE A 138 -3.15 4.78 -12.23
CA PHE A 138 -2.42 5.67 -11.35
C PHE A 138 -0.93 5.32 -11.33
N PHE A 139 -0.58 4.06 -11.06
CA PHE A 139 0.83 3.65 -10.96
C PHE A 139 1.55 3.67 -12.31
N GLU A 140 0.85 3.46 -13.42
CA GLU A 140 1.45 3.59 -14.75
C GLU A 140 1.83 5.03 -15.09
N ARG A 141 1.12 6.03 -14.52
CA ARG A 141 1.17 7.42 -14.98
C ARG A 141 1.64 8.44 -13.94
N TYR A 142 1.56 8.14 -12.65
CA TYR A 142 1.71 9.17 -11.61
C TYR A 142 3.07 9.87 -11.61
N LYS A 143 4.13 9.26 -12.11
CA LYS A 143 5.47 9.85 -12.18
C LYS A 143 6.01 10.03 -13.60
N GLU A 144 5.15 9.99 -14.61
CA GLU A 144 5.59 10.10 -16.01
C GLU A 144 6.16 11.48 -16.38
N LEU A 145 5.85 12.53 -15.61
CA LEU A 145 6.42 13.86 -15.80
C LEU A 145 7.76 14.06 -15.07
N GLU A 146 8.24 13.07 -14.35
CA GLU A 146 9.53 13.12 -13.65
C GLU A 146 10.62 12.50 -14.54
N ALA A 147 11.70 13.27 -14.78
CA ALA A 147 12.79 12.82 -15.62
C ALA A 147 13.48 11.56 -15.07
N GLY A 148 13.68 10.56 -15.93
CA GLY A 148 14.35 9.31 -15.57
C GLY A 148 13.49 8.33 -14.76
N LYS A 149 12.25 8.67 -14.47
CA LYS A 149 11.31 7.79 -13.77
C LYS A 149 10.42 7.05 -14.75
N TRP A 150 10.14 5.78 -14.45
CA TRP A 150 9.24 4.96 -15.26
C TRP A 150 8.63 3.85 -14.40
N VAL A 151 7.51 3.34 -14.85
CA VAL A 151 6.82 2.20 -14.25
C VAL A 151 6.35 1.26 -15.35
N LYS A 152 6.57 -0.03 -15.15
CA LYS A 152 5.98 -1.09 -15.96
C LYS A 152 5.10 -1.96 -15.06
N VAL A 153 3.80 -1.98 -15.34
CA VAL A 153 2.87 -2.88 -14.64
C VAL A 153 2.94 -4.26 -15.28
N GLU A 154 3.12 -5.29 -14.48
CA GLU A 154 3.22 -6.68 -14.94
C GLU A 154 1.89 -7.42 -14.82
N GLY A 155 1.01 -7.00 -13.93
CA GLY A 155 -0.33 -7.55 -13.77
C GLY A 155 -0.76 -7.72 -12.33
N TRP A 156 -1.97 -8.24 -12.17
CA TRP A 156 -2.58 -8.51 -10.88
C TRP A 156 -2.29 -9.92 -10.40
N GLY A 157 -1.95 -10.05 -9.12
CA GLY A 157 -1.92 -11.32 -8.41
C GLY A 157 -3.11 -11.43 -7.45
N ASP A 158 -3.46 -12.66 -7.12
CA ASP A 158 -4.59 -12.97 -6.24
C ASP A 158 -4.25 -12.77 -4.75
N LYS A 159 -5.20 -13.11 -3.89
CA LYS A 159 -5.02 -13.07 -2.43
C LYS A 159 -3.81 -13.88 -1.99
N ALA A 160 -3.63 -15.10 -2.53
CA ALA A 160 -2.50 -15.95 -2.16
C ALA A 160 -1.16 -15.30 -2.52
N ALA A 161 -1.07 -14.64 -3.68
CA ALA A 161 0.13 -13.89 -4.08
C ALA A 161 0.39 -12.70 -3.16
N ALA A 162 -0.65 -11.97 -2.75
CA ALA A 162 -0.54 -10.87 -1.80
C ALA A 162 -0.04 -11.35 -0.44
N GLU A 163 -0.60 -12.43 0.08
CA GLU A 163 -0.18 -13.03 1.35
C GLU A 163 1.27 -13.52 1.30
N ALA A 164 1.68 -14.11 0.20
CA ALA A 164 3.06 -14.57 0.00
C ALA A 164 4.05 -13.39 0.01
N GLU A 165 3.71 -12.28 -0.63
CA GLU A 165 4.54 -11.06 -0.63
C GLU A 165 4.71 -10.50 0.79
N ILE A 166 3.64 -10.41 1.56
CA ILE A 166 3.69 -9.93 2.95
C ILE A 166 4.54 -10.85 3.81
N LYS A 167 4.33 -12.15 3.70
CA LYS A 167 5.07 -13.15 4.49
C LYS A 167 6.57 -13.11 4.19
N THR A 168 6.92 -13.13 2.92
CA THR A 168 8.33 -13.08 2.48
C THR A 168 9.01 -11.80 2.93
N SER A 169 8.31 -10.67 2.85
CA SER A 169 8.83 -9.36 3.27
C SER A 169 9.01 -9.28 4.77
N ALA A 170 8.14 -9.89 5.57
CA ALA A 170 8.28 -9.98 7.02
C ALA A 170 9.49 -10.86 7.40
N GLU A 171 9.65 -12.00 6.72
CA GLU A 171 10.81 -12.89 6.91
C GLU A 171 12.12 -12.18 6.55
N ARG A 172 12.15 -11.43 5.46
CA ARG A 172 13.32 -10.66 5.02
C ARG A 172 13.70 -9.60 6.05
N TYR A 173 12.71 -8.92 6.61
CA TYR A 173 12.94 -7.93 7.67
C TYR A 173 13.52 -8.59 8.91
N ALA A 174 12.98 -9.73 9.35
CA ALA A 174 13.44 -10.45 10.53
C ALA A 174 14.87 -11.01 10.38
N ALA A 175 15.32 -11.23 9.14
CA ALA A 175 16.66 -11.73 8.83
C ALA A 175 17.72 -10.61 8.71
N LYS A 176 17.31 -9.33 8.81
CA LYS A 176 18.16 -8.15 8.75
C LYS A 176 18.80 -7.86 10.11
#